data_d4fc1838e5ce4526401745a22fa1a9ac
#
_entry.id   d4fc1838e5ce4526401745a22fa1a9ac
#
_cell.length_a   1.000
_cell.length_b   1.000
_cell.length_c   1.000
_cell.angle_alpha   90.00
_cell.angle_beta   90.00
_cell.angle_gamma   90.00
#
_symmetry.space_group_name_H-M   'P 1'
#
loop_
_entity.id
_entity.type
_entity.pdbx_description
1 polymer ?
#
loop_
_entity_poly.entity_id
_entity_poly.type
_entity_poly.pdbx_seq_one_letter_code
_entity_poly.pdbx_strand_id
1 'polypeptide(L)'
;MKINKFLQLIFKKLVQGIFKLFYGKISILSDSKILYKKHYIEFIRLDNNTKLSVKKNVHQISNARIYTDTVEHVAIIKNNLIIPKISYQQIHGELKGIEFNKVLISGTPRIIKKFDGRVLSLVQGASAHNYFHFLFDILAKLILCEEKIHLSEIDYFYVHKK
;
A
#
# COMPACT_ATOMS: atom_id res chain seq x y z
N MET A 1 -9.89 -32.90 12.72
CA MET A 1 -9.97 -31.48 12.33
C MET A 1 -8.92 -30.56 12.99
N LYS A 2 -8.47 -30.76 14.24
CA LYS A 2 -7.43 -29.93 14.92
C LYS A 2 -6.02 -30.09 14.35
N ILE A 3 -5.62 -31.29 13.92
CA ILE A 3 -4.28 -31.59 13.39
C ILE A 3 -3.99 -30.80 12.10
N ASN A 4 -4.96 -30.68 11.19
CA ASN A 4 -4.79 -29.92 9.95
C ASN A 4 -4.51 -28.42 10.19
N LYS A 5 -5.14 -27.81 11.19
CA LYS A 5 -4.90 -26.40 11.51
C LYS A 5 -3.51 -26.15 12.09
N PHE A 6 -3.04 -27.09 12.91
CA PHE A 6 -1.70 -27.05 13.51
C PHE A 6 -0.60 -27.17 12.42
N LEU A 7 -0.73 -28.15 11.53
CA LEU A 7 0.20 -28.33 10.41
C LEU A 7 0.22 -27.12 9.48
N GLN A 8 -0.94 -26.55 9.17
CA GLN A 8 -1.03 -25.32 8.38
C GLN A 8 -0.30 -24.14 9.05
N LEU A 9 -0.39 -24.00 10.37
CA LEU A 9 0.29 -22.96 11.12
C LEU A 9 1.81 -23.14 11.09
N ILE A 10 2.31 -24.38 11.27
CA ILE A 10 3.74 -24.70 11.17
C ILE A 10 4.24 -24.38 9.77
N PHE A 11 3.55 -24.87 8.75
CA PHE A 11 3.92 -24.61 7.35
C PHE A 11 3.96 -23.12 7.03
N LYS A 12 2.94 -22.38 7.47
CA LYS A 12 2.90 -20.91 7.30
C LYS A 12 4.09 -20.24 7.97
N LYS A 13 4.45 -20.60 9.19
CA LYS A 13 5.62 -20.04 9.90
C LYS A 13 6.93 -20.38 9.21
N LEU A 14 7.07 -21.60 8.72
CA LEU A 14 8.25 -22.06 7.99
C LEU A 14 8.43 -21.25 6.69
N VAL A 15 7.37 -21.13 5.89
CA VAL A 15 7.37 -20.32 4.67
C VAL A 15 7.72 -18.87 4.99
N GLN A 16 7.11 -18.26 6.00
CA GLN A 16 7.45 -16.90 6.42
C GLN A 16 8.93 -16.76 6.82
N GLY A 17 9.50 -17.75 7.51
CA GLY A 17 10.92 -17.79 7.85
C GLY A 17 11.81 -17.80 6.62
N ILE A 18 11.53 -18.69 5.68
CA ILE A 18 12.27 -18.80 4.40
C ILE A 18 12.25 -17.45 3.65
N PHE A 19 11.08 -16.86 3.48
CA PHE A 19 10.98 -15.57 2.76
C PHE A 19 11.66 -14.41 3.49
N LYS A 20 11.73 -14.43 4.84
CA LYS A 20 12.51 -13.45 5.61
C LYS A 20 14.02 -13.61 5.41
N LEU A 21 14.52 -14.83 5.21
CA LEU A 21 15.93 -15.06 4.88
C LEU A 21 16.26 -14.46 3.50
N PHE A 22 15.39 -14.65 2.51
CA PHE A 22 15.63 -14.15 1.15
C PHE A 22 15.42 -12.64 1.02
N TYR A 23 14.38 -12.07 1.63
CA TYR A 23 13.97 -10.68 1.40
C TYR A 23 14.27 -9.74 2.58
N GLY A 24 14.80 -10.27 3.66
CA GLY A 24 15.13 -9.53 4.87
C GLY A 24 13.92 -9.26 5.77
N LYS A 25 14.23 -8.87 7.01
CA LYS A 25 13.23 -8.42 7.98
C LYS A 25 12.79 -7.00 7.62
N ILE A 26 11.50 -6.72 7.78
CA ILE A 26 10.93 -5.40 7.55
C ILE A 26 10.83 -4.66 8.87
N SER A 27 11.24 -3.38 8.87
CA SER A 27 11.12 -2.46 9.99
C SER A 27 10.39 -1.19 9.58
N ILE A 28 10.01 -0.36 10.54
CA ILE A 28 9.31 0.90 10.28
C ILE A 28 10.33 1.97 9.92
N LEU A 29 10.05 2.75 8.86
CA LEU A 29 10.84 3.93 8.52
C LEU A 29 10.63 5.01 9.58
N SER A 30 11.72 5.50 10.18
CA SER A 30 11.66 6.66 11.07
C SER A 30 11.39 7.95 10.26
N ASP A 31 10.67 8.89 10.84
CA ASP A 31 10.24 10.14 10.17
C ASP A 31 11.40 11.03 9.65
N SER A 32 12.63 10.82 10.12
CA SER A 32 13.80 11.60 9.72
C SER A 32 14.34 11.27 8.31
N LYS A 33 13.91 10.17 7.68
CA LYS A 33 14.40 9.77 6.37
C LYS A 33 13.32 9.92 5.30
N ILE A 34 13.49 10.88 4.40
CA ILE A 34 12.61 11.01 3.22
C ILE A 34 13.17 10.16 2.10
N LEU A 35 12.51 9.04 1.79
CA LEU A 35 12.92 8.11 0.74
C LEU A 35 12.13 8.27 -0.58
N TYR A 36 11.34 9.34 -0.73
CA TYR A 36 10.42 9.51 -1.84
C TYR A 36 10.15 10.99 -2.16
N LYS A 37 9.78 11.26 -3.42
CA LYS A 37 9.30 12.58 -3.84
C LYS A 37 7.82 12.72 -3.49
N LYS A 38 7.41 13.91 -3.05
CA LYS A 38 6.02 14.28 -2.84
C LYS A 38 5.63 15.33 -3.87
N HIS A 39 4.51 15.09 -4.52
CA HIS A 39 3.84 16.08 -5.38
C HIS A 39 2.59 16.54 -4.64
N TYR A 40 2.53 17.83 -4.35
CA TYR A 40 1.38 18.42 -3.66
C TYR A 40 0.32 18.84 -4.66
N ILE A 41 -0.93 18.50 -4.35
CA ILE A 41 -2.12 18.93 -5.08
C ILE A 41 -3.00 19.66 -4.10
N GLU A 42 -3.39 20.87 -4.45
CA GLU A 42 -4.29 21.68 -3.64
C GLU A 42 -5.62 21.81 -4.34
N PHE A 43 -6.70 21.39 -3.69
CA PHE A 43 -8.06 21.58 -4.18
C PHE A 43 -8.72 22.67 -3.37
N ILE A 44 -9.36 23.60 -4.07
CA ILE A 44 -10.20 24.61 -3.44
C ILE A 44 -11.63 24.07 -3.51
N ARG A 45 -12.18 23.67 -2.38
CA ARG A 45 -13.60 23.34 -2.23
C ARG A 45 -14.34 24.59 -1.79
N LEU A 46 -15.37 24.96 -2.56
CA LEU A 46 -16.32 25.99 -2.16
C LEU A 46 -17.45 25.28 -1.39
N ASP A 47 -17.56 25.58 -0.12
CA ASP A 47 -18.64 25.09 0.72
C ASP A 47 -19.24 26.30 1.46
N ASN A 48 -20.53 26.56 1.24
CA ASN A 48 -21.29 27.65 1.88
C ASN A 48 -20.52 28.98 1.99
N ASN A 49 -19.95 29.47 0.88
CA ASN A 49 -19.11 30.66 0.78
C ASN A 49 -17.75 30.60 1.53
N THR A 50 -17.37 29.48 2.09
CA THR A 50 -16.03 29.27 2.65
C THR A 50 -15.13 28.50 1.67
N LYS A 51 -13.94 29.03 1.41
CA LYS A 51 -12.90 28.33 0.66
C LYS A 51 -12.19 27.34 1.57
N LEU A 52 -12.43 26.05 1.39
CA LEU A 52 -11.66 25.00 2.08
C LEU A 52 -10.56 24.51 1.14
N SER A 53 -9.31 24.72 1.54
CA SER A 53 -8.16 24.15 0.85
C SER A 53 -7.91 22.72 1.35
N VAL A 54 -7.98 21.74 0.46
CA VAL A 54 -7.67 20.35 0.77
C VAL A 54 -6.37 19.96 0.05
N LYS A 55 -5.32 19.71 0.84
CA LYS A 55 -4.03 19.25 0.32
C LYS A 55 -4.00 17.73 0.21
N LYS A 56 -3.74 17.22 -0.97
CA LYS A 56 -3.50 15.80 -1.26
C LYS A 56 -2.06 15.59 -1.74
N ASN A 57 -1.57 14.39 -1.65
CA ASN A 57 -0.20 14.07 -2.05
C ASN A 57 -0.19 12.88 -3.02
N VAL A 58 0.58 13.02 -4.10
CA VAL A 58 1.04 11.90 -4.91
C VAL A 58 2.49 11.59 -4.51
N HIS A 59 2.77 10.34 -4.21
CA HIS A 59 4.08 9.88 -3.77
C HIS A 59 4.75 9.07 -4.87
N GLN A 60 5.92 9.53 -5.32
CA GLN A 60 6.74 8.81 -6.29
C GLN A 60 7.96 8.19 -5.61
N ILE A 61 8.09 6.88 -5.73
CA ILE A 61 9.10 6.10 -5.02
C ILE A 61 9.79 5.18 -6.02
N SER A 62 11.10 5.33 -6.17
CA SER A 62 11.91 4.44 -7.00
C SER A 62 12.29 3.17 -6.23
N ASN A 63 12.30 2.04 -6.93
CA ASN A 63 12.68 0.73 -6.40
C ASN A 63 11.92 0.35 -5.13
N ALA A 64 10.62 0.62 -5.11
CA ALA A 64 9.74 0.22 -4.03
C ALA A 64 9.13 -1.15 -4.28
N ARG A 65 8.82 -1.85 -3.19
CA ARG A 65 8.04 -3.09 -3.20
C ARG A 65 6.66 -2.81 -2.61
N ILE A 66 5.62 -3.23 -3.31
CA ILE A 66 4.24 -3.18 -2.81
C ILE A 66 3.86 -4.59 -2.37
N TYR A 67 3.31 -4.71 -1.17
CA TYR A 67 2.77 -5.96 -0.67
C TYR A 67 1.39 -5.75 -0.07
N THR A 68 0.46 -6.56 -0.55
CA THR A 68 -0.89 -6.65 0.00
C THR A 68 -1.35 -8.11 -0.15
N ASP A 69 -1.82 -8.74 0.91
CA ASP A 69 -2.32 -10.11 0.90
C ASP A 69 -3.82 -10.17 1.18
N THR A 70 -4.36 -9.11 1.72
CA THR A 70 -5.79 -8.97 2.03
C THR A 70 -6.25 -7.56 1.67
N VAL A 71 -7.55 -7.33 1.76
CA VAL A 71 -8.14 -5.98 1.59
C VAL A 71 -7.83 -5.05 2.77
N GLU A 72 -7.30 -5.57 3.86
CA GLU A 72 -7.13 -4.84 5.10
C GLU A 72 -5.77 -4.17 5.24
N HIS A 73 -4.77 -4.56 4.46
CA HIS A 73 -3.47 -3.90 4.57
C HIS A 73 -2.79 -3.69 3.22
N VAL A 74 -2.04 -2.60 3.16
CA VAL A 74 -1.11 -2.28 2.08
C VAL A 74 0.22 -1.87 2.71
N ALA A 75 1.30 -2.46 2.26
CA ALA A 75 2.65 -2.13 2.67
C ALA A 75 3.45 -1.63 1.47
N ILE A 76 3.91 -0.40 1.55
CA ILE A 76 4.86 0.20 0.62
C ILE A 76 6.23 0.17 1.30
N ILE A 77 7.16 -0.57 0.69
CA ILE A 77 8.43 -0.93 1.31
C ILE A 77 9.57 -0.49 0.40
N LYS A 78 10.55 0.20 0.97
CA LYS A 78 11.81 0.54 0.31
C LYS A 78 12.98 0.18 1.23
N ASN A 79 13.98 -0.54 0.71
CA ASN A 79 15.16 -0.98 1.48
C ASN A 79 14.77 -1.70 2.79
N ASN A 80 13.77 -2.58 2.72
CA ASN A 80 13.18 -3.27 3.87
C ASN A 80 12.58 -2.35 4.97
N LEU A 81 12.32 -1.09 4.64
CA LEU A 81 11.63 -0.15 5.51
C LEU A 81 10.21 0.08 5.00
N ILE A 82 9.20 -0.19 5.82
CA ILE A 82 7.80 0.17 5.52
C ILE A 82 7.63 1.67 5.72
N ILE A 83 6.96 2.32 4.76
CA ILE A 83 6.75 3.77 4.77
C ILE A 83 5.39 4.08 5.42
N PRO A 84 5.36 4.67 6.64
CA PRO A 84 4.12 4.82 7.42
C PRO A 84 3.04 5.63 6.71
N LYS A 85 3.41 6.75 6.08
CA LYS A 85 2.45 7.73 5.51
C LYS A 85 1.64 7.22 4.31
N ILE A 86 2.09 6.13 3.68
CA ILE A 86 1.48 5.58 2.46
C ILE A 86 1.20 4.07 2.57
N SER A 87 1.55 3.51 3.71
CA SER A 87 1.17 2.15 4.08
C SER A 87 0.08 2.23 5.14
N TYR A 88 -0.80 1.24 5.16
CA TYR A 88 -1.85 1.23 6.18
C TYR A 88 -2.23 -0.19 6.58
N GLN A 89 -2.91 -0.29 7.71
CA GLN A 89 -3.56 -1.47 8.23
C GLN A 89 -4.97 -1.11 8.65
N GLN A 90 -5.94 -1.89 8.20
CA GLN A 90 -7.31 -1.84 8.66
C GLN A 90 -7.64 -3.17 9.35
N ILE A 91 -8.33 -3.11 10.48
CA ILE A 91 -8.78 -4.31 11.21
C ILE A 91 -10.24 -4.07 11.58
N HIS A 92 -11.12 -4.92 11.09
CA HIS A 92 -12.58 -4.81 11.30
C HIS A 92 -13.17 -3.43 10.93
N GLY A 93 -12.69 -2.85 9.82
CA GLY A 93 -13.14 -1.54 9.36
C GLY A 93 -12.43 -0.34 9.98
N GLU A 94 -11.66 -0.51 11.04
CA GLU A 94 -10.93 0.56 11.72
C GLU A 94 -9.47 0.65 11.24
N LEU A 95 -9.02 1.88 10.95
CA LEU A 95 -7.61 2.14 10.70
C LEU A 95 -6.79 1.95 11.98
N LYS A 96 -5.73 1.18 11.88
CA LYS A 96 -4.76 0.95 12.95
C LYS A 96 -3.41 1.59 12.59
N GLY A 97 -2.59 1.81 13.59
CA GLY A 97 -1.23 2.32 13.41
C GLY A 97 -0.37 1.38 12.55
N ILE A 98 0.69 1.92 11.98
CA ILE A 98 1.58 1.16 11.09
C ILE A 98 2.25 -0.03 11.79
N GLU A 99 2.42 0.05 13.09
CA GLU A 99 2.96 -1.00 13.97
C GLU A 99 2.13 -2.29 13.94
N PHE A 100 0.85 -2.19 13.57
CA PHE A 100 -0.04 -3.35 13.39
C PHE A 100 0.06 -3.97 11.99
N ASN A 101 0.84 -3.39 11.07
CA ASN A 101 0.93 -3.93 9.71
C ASN A 101 1.55 -5.33 9.72
N LYS A 102 0.83 -6.27 9.14
CA LYS A 102 1.18 -7.70 9.16
C LYS A 102 2.57 -8.01 8.62
N VAL A 103 3.11 -7.18 7.70
CA VAL A 103 4.44 -7.42 7.12
C VAL A 103 5.57 -7.30 8.14
N LEU A 104 5.37 -6.57 9.23
CA LEU A 104 6.37 -6.45 10.30
C LEU A 104 6.60 -7.81 11.00
N ILE A 105 5.53 -8.60 11.11
CA ILE A 105 5.58 -9.94 11.75
C ILE A 105 5.85 -11.01 10.70
N SER A 106 5.13 -11.01 9.58
CA SER A 106 5.15 -12.10 8.61
C SER A 106 6.20 -11.93 7.49
N GLY A 107 6.78 -10.72 7.33
CA GLY A 107 7.52 -10.39 6.12
C GLY A 107 6.60 -10.31 4.90
N THR A 108 7.17 -10.53 3.72
CA THR A 108 6.43 -10.59 2.46
C THR A 108 6.56 -11.99 1.84
N PRO A 109 5.78 -12.98 2.32
CA PRO A 109 5.95 -14.39 1.97
C PRO A 109 5.33 -14.71 0.60
N ARG A 110 5.80 -14.04 -0.44
CA ARG A 110 5.44 -14.27 -1.85
C ARG A 110 6.64 -13.96 -2.74
N ILE A 111 6.73 -14.66 -3.87
CA ILE A 111 7.73 -14.37 -4.88
C ILE A 111 7.51 -12.96 -5.43
N ILE A 112 8.57 -12.15 -5.41
CA ILE A 112 8.53 -10.78 -5.93
C ILE A 112 8.48 -10.83 -7.46
N LYS A 113 7.47 -10.18 -8.03
CA LYS A 113 7.43 -9.86 -9.45
C LYS A 113 8.07 -8.50 -9.66
N LYS A 114 9.04 -8.42 -10.56
CA LYS A 114 9.69 -7.16 -10.93
C LYS A 114 9.01 -6.58 -12.16
N PHE A 115 8.86 -5.27 -12.19
CA PHE A 115 8.34 -4.52 -13.30
C PHE A 115 9.35 -3.40 -13.61
N ASP A 116 9.77 -3.32 -14.87
CA ASP A 116 10.60 -2.23 -15.36
C ASP A 116 9.67 -1.15 -15.91
N GLY A 117 9.53 -0.05 -15.18
CA GLY A 117 8.62 1.04 -15.55
C GLY A 117 7.92 1.65 -14.33
N ARG A 118 7.02 2.58 -14.63
CA ARG A 118 6.22 3.29 -13.62
C ARG A 118 4.95 2.51 -13.31
N VAL A 119 4.76 2.20 -12.05
CA VAL A 119 3.59 1.48 -11.54
C VAL A 119 2.73 2.43 -10.71
N LEU A 120 1.50 2.68 -11.11
CA LEU A 120 0.52 3.38 -10.29
C LEU A 120 -0.23 2.38 -9.40
N SER A 121 -0.08 2.55 -8.08
CA SER A 121 -0.80 1.71 -7.11
C SER A 121 -2.21 2.24 -6.90
N LEU A 122 -3.17 1.45 -7.31
CA LEU A 122 -4.60 1.67 -7.12
C LEU A 122 -5.18 0.82 -5.98
N VAL A 123 -4.31 0.15 -5.21
CA VAL A 123 -4.73 -0.70 -4.09
C VAL A 123 -5.03 0.15 -2.86
N GLN A 124 -6.19 -0.11 -2.25
CA GLN A 124 -6.64 0.50 -1.00
C GLN A 124 -7.55 -0.48 -0.27
N GLY A 125 -7.71 -0.33 1.06
CA GLY A 125 -8.59 -1.16 1.86
C GLY A 125 -10.02 -1.19 1.32
N ALA A 126 -10.72 -2.29 1.51
CA ALA A 126 -12.08 -2.55 1.05
C ALA A 126 -12.33 -2.42 -0.47
N SER A 127 -11.40 -1.85 -1.25
CA SER A 127 -11.57 -1.58 -2.69
C SER A 127 -11.75 -2.85 -3.54
N ALA A 128 -11.28 -4.00 -3.08
CA ALA A 128 -11.41 -5.27 -3.79
C ALA A 128 -12.82 -5.87 -3.71
N HIS A 129 -13.61 -5.51 -2.70
CA HIS A 129 -14.91 -6.13 -2.42
C HIS A 129 -16.08 -5.15 -2.40
N ASN A 130 -15.81 -3.84 -2.47
CA ASN A 130 -16.83 -2.82 -2.41
C ASN A 130 -16.77 -1.90 -3.62
N TYR A 131 -17.82 -1.91 -4.45
CA TYR A 131 -17.92 -1.10 -5.66
C TYR A 131 -17.87 0.41 -5.36
N PHE A 132 -18.44 0.85 -4.26
CA PHE A 132 -18.40 2.24 -3.82
C PHE A 132 -16.94 2.68 -3.59
N HIS A 133 -16.15 1.89 -2.83
CA HIS A 133 -14.73 2.19 -2.62
C HIS A 133 -13.92 2.13 -3.91
N PHE A 134 -14.28 1.25 -4.84
CA PHE A 134 -13.61 1.24 -6.14
C PHE A 134 -13.85 2.56 -6.89
N LEU A 135 -15.09 3.02 -6.99
CA LEU A 135 -15.42 4.25 -7.69
C LEU A 135 -14.82 5.50 -7.03
N PHE A 136 -15.04 5.66 -5.73
CA PHE A 136 -14.72 6.92 -5.04
C PHE A 136 -13.29 6.98 -4.50
N ASP A 137 -12.70 5.85 -4.13
CA ASP A 137 -11.35 5.83 -3.57
C ASP A 137 -10.31 5.47 -4.62
N ILE A 138 -10.62 4.56 -5.56
CA ILE A 138 -9.64 4.10 -6.55
C ILE A 138 -9.64 4.98 -7.79
N LEU A 139 -10.79 5.22 -8.41
CA LEU A 139 -10.83 6.05 -9.62
C LEU A 139 -10.44 7.49 -9.32
N ALA A 140 -10.77 8.02 -8.14
CA ALA A 140 -10.30 9.33 -7.71
C ALA A 140 -8.77 9.45 -7.70
N LYS A 141 -8.02 8.36 -7.44
CA LYS A 141 -6.55 8.37 -7.52
C LYS A 141 -6.03 8.61 -8.94
N LEU A 142 -6.75 8.15 -9.97
CA LEU A 142 -6.38 8.42 -11.36
C LEU A 142 -6.45 9.93 -11.66
N ILE A 143 -7.53 10.57 -11.28
CA ILE A 143 -7.71 12.02 -11.43
C ILE A 143 -6.62 12.78 -10.68
N LEU A 144 -6.36 12.39 -9.41
CA LEU A 144 -5.31 12.99 -8.59
C LEU A 144 -3.90 12.79 -9.19
N CYS A 145 -3.66 11.64 -9.81
CA CYS A 145 -2.38 11.36 -10.44
C CYS A 145 -2.18 12.23 -11.68
N GLU A 146 -3.21 12.34 -12.54
CA GLU A 146 -3.17 13.09 -13.82
C GLU A 146 -2.82 14.55 -13.61
N GLU A 147 -3.20 15.16 -12.49
CA GLU A 147 -2.85 16.55 -12.14
C GLU A 147 -1.33 16.78 -12.02
N LYS A 148 -0.53 15.74 -11.80
CA LYS A 148 0.91 15.85 -11.55
C LYS A 148 1.77 14.95 -12.40
N ILE A 149 1.22 13.84 -12.85
CA ILE A 149 1.90 12.81 -13.63
C ILE A 149 0.90 12.33 -14.67
N HIS A 150 1.16 12.60 -15.94
CA HIS A 150 0.27 12.14 -17.01
C HIS A 150 0.11 10.62 -16.97
N LEU A 151 -1.11 10.14 -17.10
CA LEU A 151 -1.39 8.70 -17.10
C LEU A 151 -0.70 7.96 -18.25
N SER A 152 -0.39 8.67 -19.35
CA SER A 152 0.43 8.14 -20.44
C SER A 152 1.88 7.80 -20.05
N GLU A 153 2.36 8.34 -18.93
CA GLU A 153 3.68 8.01 -18.36
C GLU A 153 3.65 6.77 -17.43
N ILE A 154 2.49 6.17 -17.22
CA ILE A 154 2.29 5.01 -16.37
C ILE A 154 2.30 3.75 -17.23
N ASP A 155 3.25 2.87 -16.97
CA ASP A 155 3.39 1.60 -17.71
C ASP A 155 2.46 0.51 -17.17
N TYR A 156 2.17 0.54 -15.86
CA TYR A 156 1.38 -0.51 -15.19
C TYR A 156 0.45 0.07 -14.12
N PHE A 157 -0.73 -0.55 -13.99
CA PHE A 157 -1.67 -0.29 -12.92
C PHE A 157 -1.71 -1.49 -11.97
N TYR A 158 -1.37 -1.27 -10.69
CA TYR A 158 -1.45 -2.31 -9.69
C TYR A 158 -2.81 -2.27 -9.00
N VAL A 159 -3.63 -3.27 -9.25
CA VAL A 159 -5.00 -3.41 -8.74
C VAL A 159 -5.15 -4.72 -7.95
N HIS A 160 -6.15 -4.79 -7.09
CA HIS A 160 -6.53 -6.06 -6.47
C HIS A 160 -7.05 -7.05 -7.53
N LYS A 161 -6.59 -8.27 -7.42
CA LYS A 161 -7.20 -9.40 -8.14
C LYS A 161 -8.47 -9.79 -7.37
N LYS A 162 -9.60 -9.83 -8.07
CA LYS A 162 -10.82 -10.47 -7.57
C LYS A 162 -10.65 -11.97 -7.49
#